data_788d2e93c6cb2c08e0bd1d9679b49b19
#
_entry.id   788d2e93c6cb2c08e0bd1d9679b49b19
#
_cell.length_a   1.000
_cell.length_b   1.000
_cell.length_c   1.000
_cell.angle_alpha   90.00
_cell.angle_beta   90.00
_cell.angle_gamma   90.00
#
_symmetry.space_group_name_H-M   'P 1'
#
loop_
_entity.id
_entity.type
_entity.pdbx_description
1 polymer ?
#
loop_
_entity_poly.entity_id
_entity_poly.type
_entity_poly.pdbx_seq_one_letter_code
_entity_poly.pdbx_strand_id
1 'polypeptide(L)'
;ARAQYGQDLKKSTQNQLERKIQETTDTVVNREYGDYTICDHQLVKERDDRISEAQKSGAPMSEISKLDNEYTQKRLQGYRDMVQNIQKKLHNDETVRKAAETIVETVETEKLNNQKDSIEGSVRDHLRGFSRTIPAFLMAYGDENTTLANFDSLVPADIFWEVTVNPQSGEGVTLEQFRLLRDGGDYYQKDENGNEIRDEEHKRHFDGHLFDEVVFNDAVQEFMKKRAELADYFDETSKGDIFDYIPPQKTNQIFTPKRVVKDMVDRLEQENPGCFDDPNNTFADLYMKSGMYITEIVTRLYQSKRLKTLYPDHAERLNHIFAKQVYGCAPTEIIYRICLRYILGFNDKIHIEKH
;
A
#
# COMPACT_ATOMS: atom_id res chain seq x y z
N ALA A 1 8.43 -9.73 19.83
CA ALA A 1 7.30 -9.41 20.70
C ALA A 1 6.19 -10.48 20.61
N ARG A 2 5.72 -10.90 19.40
CA ARG A 2 4.68 -11.95 19.24
C ARG A 2 5.08 -13.31 19.79
N ALA A 3 6.32 -13.74 19.53
CA ALA A 3 6.84 -15.01 20.06
C ALA A 3 6.98 -14.98 21.59
N GLN A 4 7.37 -13.85 22.15
CA GLN A 4 7.52 -13.64 23.59
C GLN A 4 6.15 -13.67 24.29
N TYR A 5 5.16 -12.95 23.76
CA TYR A 5 3.80 -12.90 24.32
C TYR A 5 3.11 -14.25 24.29
N GLY A 6 3.24 -15.00 23.19
CA GLY A 6 2.73 -16.38 23.11
C GLY A 6 3.44 -17.35 24.08
N GLN A 7 4.73 -17.11 24.38
CA GLN A 7 5.46 -17.89 25.39
C GLN A 7 5.01 -17.54 26.81
N ASP A 8 4.79 -16.25 27.12
CA ASP A 8 4.41 -15.79 28.43
C ASP A 8 2.97 -16.19 28.80
N LEU A 9 2.04 -16.15 27.84
CA LEU A 9 0.67 -16.62 28.04
C LEU A 9 0.62 -18.15 28.18
N LYS A 10 1.39 -18.86 27.36
CA LYS A 10 1.55 -20.31 27.45
C LYS A 10 2.08 -20.72 28.83
N LYS A 11 3.03 -19.98 29.35
CA LYS A 11 3.62 -20.21 30.67
C LYS A 11 2.62 -19.90 31.81
N SER A 12 1.82 -18.85 31.69
CA SER A 12 0.78 -18.51 32.66
C SER A 12 -0.34 -19.58 32.69
N THR A 13 -0.82 -20.00 31.52
CA THR A 13 -1.84 -21.04 31.38
C THR A 13 -1.31 -22.39 31.87
N GLN A 14 -0.06 -22.72 31.57
CA GLN A 14 0.61 -23.92 32.03
C GLN A 14 0.75 -23.93 33.55
N ASN A 15 1.17 -22.83 34.17
CA ASN A 15 1.28 -22.73 35.63
C ASN A 15 -0.09 -22.85 36.34
N GLN A 16 -1.16 -22.29 35.75
CA GLN A 16 -2.51 -22.47 36.30
C GLN A 16 -3.01 -23.91 36.19
N LEU A 17 -2.70 -24.56 35.05
CA LEU A 17 -3.03 -25.94 34.81
C LEU A 17 -2.26 -26.88 35.77
N GLU A 18 -0.95 -26.71 35.84
CA GLU A 18 -0.08 -27.49 36.73
C GLU A 18 -0.48 -27.37 38.20
N ARG A 19 -0.87 -26.17 38.65
CA ARG A 19 -1.33 -25.93 40.02
C ARG A 19 -2.65 -26.68 40.32
N LYS A 20 -3.59 -26.72 39.36
CA LYS A 20 -4.87 -27.46 39.53
C LYS A 20 -4.71 -28.96 39.35
N ILE A 21 -3.74 -29.39 38.54
CA ILE A 21 -3.38 -30.81 38.36
C ILE A 21 -2.77 -31.37 39.62
N GLN A 22 -1.94 -30.58 40.34
CA GLN A 22 -1.37 -31.01 41.63
C GLN A 22 -2.44 -31.22 42.73
N GLU A 23 -3.59 -30.61 42.61
CA GLU A 23 -4.72 -30.77 43.53
C GLU A 23 -5.62 -31.97 43.21
N THR A 24 -5.48 -32.57 42.01
CA THR A 24 -6.36 -33.65 41.53
C THR A 24 -5.55 -34.77 40.86
N THR A 25 -5.23 -35.86 41.56
CA THR A 25 -4.67 -37.15 41.11
C THR A 25 -4.17 -37.30 39.66
N ASP A 26 -2.92 -37.22 39.52
CA ASP A 26 -1.93 -36.80 38.56
C ASP A 26 -1.75 -37.54 37.23
N THR A 27 -1.95 -38.81 37.14
CA THR A 27 -1.32 -39.63 36.08
C THR A 27 -2.03 -39.51 34.72
N VAL A 28 -3.34 -39.40 34.71
CA VAL A 28 -4.14 -39.38 33.46
C VAL A 28 -4.11 -38.00 32.80
N VAL A 29 -4.23 -36.97 33.62
CA VAL A 29 -4.25 -35.59 33.13
C VAL A 29 -2.89 -35.18 32.55
N ASN A 30 -1.81 -35.53 33.24
CA ASN A 30 -0.46 -35.29 32.78
C ASN A 30 -0.14 -35.96 31.44
N ARG A 31 -0.63 -37.19 31.26
CA ARG A 31 -0.45 -37.93 30.02
C ARG A 31 -1.21 -37.28 28.86
N GLU A 32 -2.48 -36.98 29.01
CA GLU A 32 -3.29 -36.36 27.94
C GLU A 32 -2.78 -34.97 27.59
N TYR A 33 -2.36 -34.19 28.59
CA TYR A 33 -1.76 -32.87 28.37
C TYR A 33 -0.41 -32.98 27.68
N GLY A 34 0.42 -33.94 28.04
CA GLY A 34 1.70 -34.18 27.38
C GLY A 34 1.54 -34.56 25.90
N ASP A 35 0.62 -35.50 25.64
CA ASP A 35 0.30 -35.91 24.27
C ASP A 35 -0.23 -34.75 23.44
N TYR A 36 -1.15 -33.93 24.01
CA TYR A 36 -1.64 -32.72 23.39
C TYR A 36 -0.53 -31.73 23.07
N THR A 37 0.36 -31.47 24.03
CA THR A 37 1.44 -30.47 23.86
C THR A 37 2.41 -30.88 22.73
N ILE A 38 2.68 -32.16 22.58
CA ILE A 38 3.49 -32.67 21.47
C ILE A 38 2.80 -32.41 20.13
N CYS A 39 1.52 -32.73 20.02
CA CYS A 39 0.71 -32.49 18.82
C CYS A 39 0.61 -30.98 18.49
N ASP A 40 0.39 -30.15 19.51
CA ASP A 40 0.30 -28.70 19.34
C ASP A 40 1.62 -28.10 18.84
N HIS A 41 2.75 -28.52 19.38
CA HIS A 41 4.07 -28.09 18.89
C HIS A 41 4.33 -28.50 17.44
N GLN A 42 3.89 -29.72 17.05
CA GLN A 42 4.00 -30.17 15.67
C GLN A 42 3.13 -29.32 14.73
N LEU A 43 1.90 -29.03 15.12
CA LEU A 43 0.99 -28.17 14.35
C LEU A 43 1.54 -26.74 14.19
N VAL A 44 2.12 -26.16 15.26
CA VAL A 44 2.73 -24.84 15.20
C VAL A 44 3.91 -24.82 14.21
N LYS A 45 4.79 -25.83 14.29
CA LYS A 45 5.91 -25.95 13.37
C LYS A 45 5.44 -26.10 11.93
N GLU A 46 4.49 -26.99 11.69
CA GLU A 46 3.94 -27.22 10.34
C GLU A 46 3.27 -25.96 9.77
N ARG A 47 2.54 -25.21 10.62
CA ARG A 47 2.00 -23.90 10.25
C ARG A 47 3.08 -22.94 9.80
N ASP A 48 4.13 -22.79 10.63
CA ASP A 48 5.21 -21.82 10.38
C ASP A 48 5.98 -22.18 9.12
N ASP A 49 6.22 -23.47 8.88
CA ASP A 49 6.87 -23.96 7.66
C ASP A 49 6.00 -23.67 6.43
N ARG A 50 4.70 -23.94 6.46
CA ARG A 50 3.76 -23.68 5.36
C ARG A 50 3.54 -22.20 5.07
N ILE A 51 3.43 -21.38 6.12
CA ILE A 51 3.33 -19.91 5.96
C ILE A 51 4.60 -19.36 5.32
N SER A 52 5.77 -19.84 5.77
CA SER A 52 7.06 -19.44 5.19
C SER A 52 7.18 -19.83 3.71
N GLU A 53 6.70 -21.02 3.35
CA GLU A 53 6.67 -21.50 1.97
C GLU A 53 5.71 -20.71 1.08
N ALA A 54 4.51 -20.42 1.58
CA ALA A 54 3.53 -19.56 0.90
C ALA A 54 4.06 -18.13 0.69
N GLN A 55 4.74 -17.56 1.69
CA GLN A 55 5.37 -16.25 1.58
C GLN A 55 6.48 -16.23 0.51
N LYS A 56 7.32 -17.29 0.48
CA LYS A 56 8.39 -17.41 -0.54
C LYS A 56 7.84 -17.59 -1.96
N SER A 57 6.69 -18.26 -2.10
CA SER A 57 6.01 -18.44 -3.39
C SER A 57 5.20 -17.23 -3.84
N GLY A 58 5.11 -16.18 -3.02
CA GLY A 58 4.35 -14.97 -3.34
C GLY A 58 2.83 -15.13 -3.21
N ALA A 59 2.39 -16.05 -2.37
CA ALA A 59 0.97 -16.28 -2.14
C ALA A 59 0.26 -15.02 -1.57
N PRO A 60 -0.98 -14.74 -1.95
CA PRO A 60 -1.72 -13.57 -1.46
C PRO A 60 -1.97 -13.69 0.06
N MET A 61 -2.03 -12.54 0.74
CA MET A 61 -2.28 -12.48 2.20
C MET A 61 -3.56 -13.19 2.63
N SER A 62 -4.58 -13.22 1.77
CA SER A 62 -5.83 -13.96 2.00
C SER A 62 -5.60 -15.47 2.13
N GLU A 63 -4.68 -16.03 1.37
CA GLU A 63 -4.31 -17.45 1.43
C GLU A 63 -3.49 -17.74 2.70
N ILE A 64 -2.56 -16.86 3.06
CA ILE A 64 -1.79 -16.94 4.31
C ILE A 64 -2.73 -16.88 5.52
N SER A 65 -3.70 -15.97 5.52
CA SER A 65 -4.71 -15.88 6.58
C SER A 65 -5.60 -17.12 6.66
N LYS A 66 -5.95 -17.72 5.52
CA LYS A 66 -6.71 -19.00 5.51
C LYS A 66 -5.90 -20.14 6.13
N LEU A 67 -4.62 -20.25 5.78
CA LEU A 67 -3.70 -21.23 6.37
C LEU A 67 -3.58 -21.03 7.89
N ASP A 68 -3.34 -19.81 8.36
CA ASP A 68 -3.23 -19.51 9.79
C ASP A 68 -4.52 -19.85 10.56
N ASN A 69 -5.68 -19.51 9.98
CA ASN A 69 -6.97 -19.87 10.53
C ASN A 69 -7.19 -21.39 10.58
N GLU A 70 -6.83 -22.13 9.53
CA GLU A 70 -6.96 -23.58 9.49
C GLU A 70 -6.17 -24.25 10.61
N TYR A 71 -4.91 -23.86 10.80
CA TYR A 71 -4.08 -24.40 11.89
C TYR A 71 -4.57 -23.96 13.27
N THR A 72 -5.11 -22.77 13.41
CA THR A 72 -5.72 -22.31 14.65
C THR A 72 -6.95 -23.15 15.01
N GLN A 73 -7.79 -23.49 14.02
CA GLN A 73 -8.93 -24.40 14.25
C GLN A 73 -8.49 -25.82 14.63
N LYS A 74 -7.46 -26.35 13.97
CA LYS A 74 -6.89 -27.67 14.32
C LYS A 74 -6.38 -27.71 15.76
N ARG A 75 -5.69 -26.65 16.20
CA ARG A 75 -5.20 -26.51 17.58
C ARG A 75 -6.35 -26.44 18.59
N LEU A 76 -7.38 -25.63 18.28
CA LEU A 76 -8.57 -25.53 19.13
C LEU A 76 -9.31 -26.85 19.22
N GLN A 77 -9.41 -27.59 18.11
CA GLN A 77 -10.03 -28.93 18.12
C GLN A 77 -9.22 -29.90 18.98
N GLY A 78 -7.88 -29.89 18.86
CA GLY A 78 -7.02 -30.70 19.71
C GLY A 78 -7.20 -30.43 21.21
N TYR A 79 -7.41 -29.15 21.60
CA TYR A 79 -7.78 -28.80 22.97
C TYR A 79 -9.09 -29.39 23.41
N ARG A 80 -10.13 -29.30 22.57
CA ARG A 80 -11.44 -29.88 22.87
C ARG A 80 -11.39 -31.39 23.03
N ASP A 81 -10.65 -32.05 22.16
CA ASP A 81 -10.45 -33.49 22.19
C ASP A 81 -9.71 -33.93 23.47
N MET A 82 -8.65 -33.21 23.85
CA MET A 82 -7.94 -33.42 25.11
C MET A 82 -8.88 -33.27 26.31
N VAL A 83 -9.66 -32.21 26.36
CA VAL A 83 -10.62 -31.95 27.43
C VAL A 83 -11.65 -33.09 27.52
N GLN A 84 -12.21 -33.53 26.39
CA GLN A 84 -13.16 -34.62 26.34
C GLN A 84 -12.54 -35.94 26.80
N ASN A 85 -11.29 -36.24 26.46
CA ASN A 85 -10.58 -37.41 26.89
C ASN A 85 -10.32 -37.41 28.39
N ILE A 86 -9.92 -36.29 28.97
CA ILE A 86 -9.75 -36.09 30.41
C ILE A 86 -11.09 -36.31 31.12
N GLN A 87 -12.17 -35.69 30.63
CA GLN A 87 -13.53 -35.86 31.21
C GLN A 87 -13.98 -37.33 31.21
N LYS A 88 -13.75 -38.03 30.08
CA LYS A 88 -14.09 -39.47 29.98
C LYS A 88 -13.30 -40.34 30.93
N LYS A 89 -12.02 -40.00 31.18
CA LYS A 89 -11.13 -40.83 32.02
C LYS A 89 -11.27 -40.55 33.52
N LEU A 90 -11.67 -39.34 33.90
CA LEU A 90 -11.77 -38.92 35.31
C LEU A 90 -13.20 -38.95 35.90
N HIS A 91 -14.16 -39.57 35.23
CA HIS A 91 -15.51 -39.77 35.75
C HIS A 91 -16.16 -38.50 36.37
N ASN A 92 -16.32 -37.41 35.59
CA ASN A 92 -17.04 -36.20 35.99
C ASN A 92 -16.50 -35.47 37.22
N ASP A 93 -15.18 -35.39 37.42
CA ASP A 93 -14.61 -34.52 38.43
C ASP A 93 -14.88 -33.05 38.04
N GLU A 94 -15.72 -32.37 38.79
CA GLU A 94 -16.17 -31.00 38.53
C GLU A 94 -14.99 -29.98 38.51
N THR A 95 -13.93 -30.25 39.24
CA THR A 95 -12.73 -29.42 39.30
C THR A 95 -11.94 -29.47 37.97
N VAL A 96 -11.85 -30.67 37.40
CA VAL A 96 -11.20 -30.89 36.10
C VAL A 96 -12.00 -30.24 34.97
N ARG A 97 -13.35 -30.38 35.01
CA ARG A 97 -14.25 -29.77 34.06
C ARG A 97 -14.11 -28.23 34.06
N LYS A 98 -14.19 -27.60 35.25
CA LYS A 98 -14.04 -26.14 35.38
C LYS A 98 -12.64 -25.63 34.90
N ALA A 99 -11.59 -26.40 35.18
CA ALA A 99 -10.25 -26.07 34.68
C ALA A 99 -10.19 -26.14 33.15
N ALA A 100 -10.79 -27.15 32.56
CA ALA A 100 -10.85 -27.30 31.11
C ALA A 100 -11.65 -26.20 30.40
N GLU A 101 -12.82 -25.84 30.96
CA GLU A 101 -13.63 -24.71 30.45
C GLU A 101 -12.86 -23.40 30.47
N THR A 102 -12.15 -23.10 31.57
CA THR A 102 -11.31 -21.88 31.68
C THR A 102 -10.19 -21.85 30.63
N ILE A 103 -9.61 -23.01 30.31
CA ILE A 103 -8.56 -23.10 29.26
C ILE A 103 -9.14 -22.80 27.87
N VAL A 104 -10.31 -23.39 27.56
CA VAL A 104 -11.00 -23.17 26.29
C VAL A 104 -11.34 -21.69 26.13
N GLU A 105 -11.93 -21.03 27.13
CA GLU A 105 -12.24 -19.60 27.11
C GLU A 105 -10.99 -18.75 26.92
N THR A 106 -9.88 -19.11 27.57
CA THR A 106 -8.61 -18.38 27.44
C THR A 106 -8.07 -18.47 25.99
N VAL A 107 -8.10 -19.67 25.40
CA VAL A 107 -7.65 -19.89 24.03
C VAL A 107 -8.55 -19.20 23.01
N GLU A 108 -9.87 -19.20 23.23
CA GLU A 108 -10.81 -18.47 22.36
C GLU A 108 -10.60 -16.96 22.43
N THR A 109 -10.39 -16.42 23.63
CA THR A 109 -10.08 -14.98 23.82
C THR A 109 -8.75 -14.61 23.16
N GLU A 110 -7.72 -15.45 23.31
CA GLU A 110 -6.42 -15.23 22.66
C GLU A 110 -6.53 -15.27 21.14
N LYS A 111 -7.32 -16.18 20.60
CA LYS A 111 -7.59 -16.26 19.17
C LYS A 111 -8.24 -14.97 18.64
N LEU A 112 -9.26 -14.46 19.34
CA LEU A 112 -9.93 -13.21 18.98
C LEU A 112 -8.97 -12.03 19.01
N ASN A 113 -8.12 -11.94 20.04
CA ASN A 113 -7.11 -10.87 20.14
C ASN A 113 -6.06 -10.97 19.02
N ASN A 114 -5.56 -12.17 18.71
CA ASN A 114 -4.61 -12.37 17.61
C ASN A 114 -5.22 -12.04 16.24
N GLN A 115 -6.50 -12.34 16.02
CA GLN A 115 -7.22 -11.95 14.81
C GLN A 115 -7.36 -10.42 14.73
N LYS A 116 -7.72 -9.76 15.82
CA LYS A 116 -7.80 -8.31 15.90
C LYS A 116 -6.45 -7.65 15.58
N ASP A 117 -5.37 -8.10 16.21
CA ASP A 117 -4.02 -7.59 15.98
C ASP A 117 -3.56 -7.80 14.53
N SER A 118 -3.94 -8.92 13.91
CA SER A 118 -3.66 -9.21 12.50
C SER A 118 -4.41 -8.26 11.56
N ILE A 119 -5.70 -8.02 11.85
CA ILE A 119 -6.53 -7.07 11.07
C ILE A 119 -5.99 -5.65 11.22
N GLU A 120 -5.70 -5.21 12.45
CA GLU A 120 -5.12 -3.88 12.70
C GLU A 120 -3.76 -3.72 12.00
N GLY A 121 -2.91 -4.76 12.01
CA GLY A 121 -1.64 -4.76 11.29
C GLY A 121 -1.83 -4.62 9.79
N SER A 122 -2.76 -5.37 9.21
CA SER A 122 -3.09 -5.30 7.78
C SER A 122 -3.63 -3.92 7.38
N VAL A 123 -4.59 -3.39 8.14
CA VAL A 123 -5.14 -2.03 7.90
C VAL A 123 -4.03 -0.98 7.98
N ARG A 124 -3.15 -1.07 8.98
CA ARG A 124 -2.04 -0.13 9.16
C ARG A 124 -1.05 -0.17 7.99
N ASP A 125 -0.76 -1.35 7.46
CA ASP A 125 0.13 -1.51 6.30
C ASP A 125 -0.52 -0.99 5.00
N HIS A 126 -1.83 -1.18 4.82
CA HIS A 126 -2.59 -0.60 3.72
C HIS A 126 -2.61 0.94 3.79
N LEU A 127 -2.80 1.51 4.98
CA LEU A 127 -2.75 2.97 5.18
C LEU A 127 -1.37 3.55 4.89
N ARG A 128 -0.31 2.86 5.29
CA ARG A 128 1.07 3.24 4.93
C ARG A 128 1.30 3.16 3.42
N GLY A 129 0.78 2.12 2.78
CA GLY A 129 0.80 1.99 1.33
C GLY A 129 0.09 3.17 0.67
N PHE A 130 -1.12 3.47 1.11
CA PHE A 130 -1.92 4.59 0.61
C PHE A 130 -1.23 5.94 0.83
N SER A 131 -0.70 6.23 2.01
CA SER A 131 -0.04 7.51 2.30
C SER A 131 1.16 7.79 1.37
N ARG A 132 1.85 6.75 0.89
CA ARG A 132 2.93 6.89 -0.10
C ARG A 132 2.42 7.30 -1.48
N THR A 133 1.15 7.09 -1.78
CA THR A 133 0.58 7.46 -3.09
C THR A 133 0.14 8.91 -3.15
N ILE A 134 -0.11 9.56 -2.00
CA ILE A 134 -0.60 10.93 -1.91
C ILE A 134 0.27 11.93 -2.69
N PRO A 135 1.61 11.95 -2.58
CA PRO A 135 2.44 12.86 -3.37
C PRO A 135 2.24 12.71 -4.88
N ALA A 136 2.09 11.49 -5.39
CA ALA A 136 1.84 11.25 -6.81
C ALA A 136 0.48 11.80 -7.24
N PHE A 137 -0.57 11.62 -6.42
CA PHE A 137 -1.88 12.21 -6.67
C PHE A 137 -1.84 13.75 -6.64
N LEU A 138 -1.11 14.34 -5.69
CA LEU A 138 -0.94 15.79 -5.60
C LEU A 138 -0.18 16.36 -6.80
N MET A 139 0.80 15.64 -7.32
CA MET A 139 1.47 16.03 -8.56
C MET A 139 0.53 15.98 -9.76
N ALA A 140 -0.30 14.94 -9.87
CA ALA A 140 -1.18 14.72 -11.02
C ALA A 140 -2.45 15.57 -10.99
N TYR A 141 -3.03 15.78 -9.81
CA TYR A 141 -4.39 16.37 -9.64
C TYR A 141 -4.48 17.47 -8.59
N GLY A 142 -3.53 17.54 -7.63
CA GLY A 142 -3.61 18.47 -6.50
C GLY A 142 -3.43 19.93 -6.89
N ASP A 143 -4.11 20.83 -6.17
CA ASP A 143 -3.97 22.27 -6.21
C ASP A 143 -3.91 22.86 -4.78
N GLU A 144 -3.84 24.18 -4.67
CA GLU A 144 -3.75 24.89 -3.39
C GLU A 144 -4.97 24.70 -2.47
N ASN A 145 -6.11 24.28 -3.03
CA ASN A 145 -7.35 24.06 -2.29
C ASN A 145 -7.57 22.59 -1.92
N THR A 146 -6.61 21.74 -2.22
CA THR A 146 -6.70 20.30 -1.92
C THR A 146 -6.69 20.06 -0.42
N THR A 147 -7.70 19.35 0.06
CA THR A 147 -7.90 18.94 1.46
C THR A 147 -8.35 17.49 1.54
N LEU A 148 -8.38 16.92 2.74
CA LEU A 148 -8.94 15.58 2.96
C LEU A 148 -10.39 15.50 2.48
N ALA A 149 -11.19 16.55 2.71
CA ALA A 149 -12.60 16.58 2.38
C ALA A 149 -12.90 16.52 0.89
N ASN A 150 -12.02 17.09 0.02
CA ASN A 150 -12.23 17.12 -1.43
C ASN A 150 -11.30 16.19 -2.21
N PHE A 151 -10.40 15.45 -1.54
CA PHE A 151 -9.38 14.63 -2.18
C PHE A 151 -9.97 13.58 -3.14
N ASP A 152 -11.07 12.94 -2.74
CA ASP A 152 -11.76 11.93 -3.52
C ASP A 152 -12.50 12.46 -4.75
N SER A 153 -12.78 13.75 -4.81
CA SER A 153 -13.38 14.40 -5.97
C SER A 153 -12.36 14.83 -7.02
N LEU A 154 -11.09 14.94 -6.65
CA LEU A 154 -10.01 15.36 -7.56
C LEU A 154 -9.47 14.21 -8.41
N VAL A 155 -9.52 13.00 -7.87
CA VAL A 155 -8.90 11.82 -8.50
C VAL A 155 -9.97 10.91 -9.09
N PRO A 156 -9.90 10.56 -10.39
CA PRO A 156 -10.79 9.57 -11.00
C PRO A 156 -10.67 8.19 -10.31
N ALA A 157 -11.79 7.47 -10.20
CA ALA A 157 -11.87 6.22 -9.44
C ALA A 157 -10.98 5.11 -9.99
N ASP A 158 -10.87 5.02 -11.31
CA ASP A 158 -10.00 4.07 -12.03
C ASP A 158 -8.52 4.34 -11.75
N ILE A 159 -8.12 5.61 -11.77
CA ILE A 159 -6.75 6.03 -11.46
C ILE A 159 -6.44 5.82 -9.97
N PHE A 160 -7.41 6.10 -9.09
CA PHE A 160 -7.25 5.87 -7.67
C PHE A 160 -6.96 4.39 -7.38
N TRP A 161 -7.72 3.50 -7.99
CA TRP A 161 -7.49 2.05 -7.89
C TRP A 161 -6.16 1.63 -8.50
N GLU A 162 -5.84 2.08 -9.73
CA GLU A 162 -4.59 1.74 -10.42
C GLU A 162 -3.34 2.06 -9.57
N VAL A 163 -3.37 3.18 -8.86
CA VAL A 163 -2.24 3.65 -8.05
C VAL A 163 -2.17 2.95 -6.71
N THR A 164 -3.31 2.65 -6.09
CA THR A 164 -3.35 2.04 -4.75
C THR A 164 -3.22 0.52 -4.76
N VAL A 165 -3.53 -0.13 -5.89
CA VAL A 165 -3.46 -1.59 -5.97
C VAL A 165 -2.02 -2.09 -5.89
N ASN A 166 -1.80 -3.06 -4.99
CA ASN A 166 -0.54 -3.79 -4.92
C ASN A 166 -0.51 -4.85 -6.03
N PRO A 167 0.45 -4.79 -6.97
CA PRO A 167 0.51 -5.73 -8.10
C PRO A 167 0.72 -7.20 -7.69
N GLN A 168 1.28 -7.45 -6.49
CA GLN A 168 1.59 -8.80 -6.01
C GLN A 168 0.40 -9.43 -5.28
N SER A 169 -0.33 -8.66 -4.47
CA SER A 169 -1.49 -9.17 -3.73
C SER A 169 -2.82 -8.95 -4.46
N GLY A 170 -2.87 -8.04 -5.44
CA GLY A 170 -4.11 -7.59 -6.06
C GLY A 170 -5.02 -6.76 -5.14
N GLU A 171 -4.54 -6.44 -3.94
CA GLU A 171 -5.28 -5.65 -2.95
C GLU A 171 -4.97 -4.16 -3.12
N GLY A 172 -5.98 -3.33 -3.01
CA GLY A 172 -5.90 -1.89 -3.13
C GLY A 172 -7.01 -1.22 -2.33
N VAL A 173 -7.08 0.09 -2.43
CA VAL A 173 -8.14 0.90 -1.81
C VAL A 173 -8.97 1.52 -2.92
N THR A 174 -10.29 1.27 -2.92
CA THR A 174 -11.21 1.96 -3.82
C THR A 174 -11.57 3.34 -3.27
N LEU A 175 -12.08 4.24 -4.11
CA LEU A 175 -12.60 5.53 -3.64
C LEU A 175 -13.75 5.38 -2.63
N GLU A 176 -14.59 4.36 -2.79
CA GLU A 176 -15.66 4.05 -1.85
C GLU A 176 -15.12 3.62 -0.49
N GLN A 177 -14.10 2.77 -0.50
CA GLN A 177 -13.40 2.38 0.73
C GLN A 177 -12.69 3.58 1.37
N PHE A 178 -12.07 4.45 0.58
CA PHE A 178 -11.45 5.67 1.11
C PHE A 178 -12.49 6.57 1.79
N ARG A 179 -13.66 6.78 1.17
CA ARG A 179 -14.77 7.53 1.78
C ARG A 179 -15.26 6.88 3.06
N LEU A 180 -15.44 5.57 3.06
CA LEU A 180 -15.85 4.84 4.26
C LEU A 180 -14.84 4.99 5.39
N LEU A 181 -13.54 4.94 5.10
CA LEU A 181 -12.47 5.13 6.09
C LEU A 181 -12.41 6.57 6.62
N ARG A 182 -12.72 7.56 5.79
CA ARG A 182 -12.76 8.99 6.14
C ARG A 182 -14.01 9.36 6.90
N ASP A 183 -15.18 9.09 6.32
CA ASP A 183 -16.48 9.63 6.75
C ASP A 183 -17.26 8.65 7.62
N GLY A 184 -16.91 7.38 7.59
CA GLY A 184 -17.71 6.30 8.17
C GLY A 184 -18.88 5.90 7.29
N GLY A 185 -19.67 4.97 7.81
CA GLY A 185 -20.89 4.52 7.14
C GLY A 185 -21.12 3.02 7.26
N ASP A 186 -22.18 2.57 6.64
CA ASP A 186 -22.56 1.17 6.62
C ASP A 186 -21.88 0.45 5.45
N TYR A 187 -21.46 -0.78 5.69
CA TYR A 187 -20.91 -1.66 4.66
C TYR A 187 -21.39 -3.10 4.88
N TYR A 188 -21.32 -3.91 3.82
CA TYR A 188 -21.65 -5.31 3.88
C TYR A 188 -20.40 -6.17 3.93
N GLN A 189 -20.44 -7.25 4.71
CA GLN A 189 -19.37 -8.24 4.72
C GLN A 189 -19.31 -8.95 3.36
N LYS A 190 -18.13 -9.39 2.97
CA LYS A 190 -17.91 -10.11 1.70
C LYS A 190 -17.82 -11.61 1.96
N ASP A 191 -18.32 -12.39 1.01
CA ASP A 191 -18.15 -13.85 0.97
C ASP A 191 -16.70 -14.24 0.59
N GLU A 192 -16.42 -15.53 0.55
CA GLU A 192 -15.10 -16.07 0.16
C GLU A 192 -14.70 -15.72 -1.28
N ASN A 193 -15.63 -15.32 -2.12
CA ASN A 193 -15.42 -14.92 -3.50
C ASN A 193 -15.27 -13.39 -3.65
N GLY A 194 -15.37 -12.64 -2.54
CA GLY A 194 -15.27 -11.19 -2.53
C GLY A 194 -16.57 -10.45 -2.85
N ASN A 195 -17.72 -11.15 -2.96
CA ASN A 195 -19.02 -10.52 -3.20
C ASN A 195 -19.67 -10.08 -1.89
N GLU A 196 -20.32 -8.91 -1.92
CA GLU A 196 -21.05 -8.41 -0.75
C GLU A 196 -22.26 -9.27 -0.42
N ILE A 197 -22.39 -9.69 0.85
CA ILE A 197 -23.56 -10.38 1.37
C ILE A 197 -24.56 -9.32 1.86
N ARG A 198 -25.50 -8.95 1.00
CA ARG A 198 -26.44 -7.84 1.23
C ARG A 198 -27.67 -8.30 2.03
N ASP A 199 -27.48 -8.60 3.29
CA ASP A 199 -28.52 -8.83 4.27
C ASP A 199 -28.23 -8.06 5.57
N GLU A 200 -29.24 -7.92 6.44
CA GLU A 200 -29.11 -7.17 7.70
C GLU A 200 -28.15 -7.82 8.69
N GLU A 201 -27.96 -9.14 8.61
CA GLU A 201 -27.05 -9.88 9.50
C GLU A 201 -25.59 -9.61 9.18
N HIS A 202 -25.28 -9.37 7.91
CA HIS A 202 -23.92 -9.08 7.42
C HIS A 202 -23.65 -7.58 7.24
N LYS A 203 -24.62 -6.73 7.56
CA LYS A 203 -24.44 -5.30 7.60
C LYS A 203 -23.61 -4.88 8.82
N ARG A 204 -22.63 -4.03 8.61
CA ARG A 204 -21.74 -3.50 9.64
C ARG A 204 -21.65 -2.00 9.50
N HIS A 205 -21.42 -1.33 10.61
CA HIS A 205 -21.15 0.11 10.64
C HIS A 205 -19.69 0.37 10.99
N PHE A 206 -19.09 1.34 10.32
CA PHE A 206 -17.75 1.84 10.61
C PHE A 206 -17.84 3.33 10.93
N ASP A 207 -17.24 3.75 12.04
CA ASP A 207 -17.36 5.14 12.53
C ASP A 207 -16.57 6.16 11.71
N GLY A 208 -15.68 5.72 10.82
CA GLY A 208 -14.84 6.60 10.02
C GLY A 208 -13.68 7.20 10.82
N HIS A 209 -13.28 8.43 10.45
CA HIS A 209 -12.25 9.23 11.10
C HIS A 209 -10.88 8.55 11.23
N LEU A 210 -10.55 7.65 10.27
CA LEU A 210 -9.27 6.97 10.27
C LEU A 210 -8.11 7.89 9.86
N PHE A 211 -8.42 8.96 9.15
CA PHE A 211 -7.47 10.00 8.77
C PHE A 211 -7.61 11.20 9.70
N ASP A 212 -6.50 11.64 10.28
CA ASP A 212 -6.45 12.92 10.98
C ASP A 212 -6.49 14.04 9.93
N GLU A 213 -7.58 14.80 9.91
CA GLU A 213 -7.82 15.85 8.92
C GLU A 213 -6.77 16.96 9.00
N VAL A 214 -6.38 17.36 10.21
CA VAL A 214 -5.39 18.42 10.41
C VAL A 214 -4.03 17.97 9.87
N VAL A 215 -3.59 16.78 10.28
CA VAL A 215 -2.30 16.21 9.84
C VAL A 215 -2.28 16.00 8.32
N PHE A 216 -3.39 15.52 7.74
CA PHE A 216 -3.49 15.34 6.29
C PHE A 216 -3.39 16.67 5.55
N ASN A 217 -4.18 17.66 5.95
CA ASN A 217 -4.22 18.96 5.31
C ASN A 217 -2.89 19.71 5.44
N ASP A 218 -2.23 19.65 6.61
CA ASP A 218 -0.90 20.22 6.82
C ASP A 218 0.14 19.56 5.92
N ALA A 219 0.13 18.23 5.82
CA ALA A 219 1.04 17.49 4.93
C ALA A 219 0.82 17.84 3.45
N VAL A 220 -0.44 18.01 3.02
CA VAL A 220 -0.77 18.48 1.68
C VAL A 220 -0.20 19.87 1.43
N GLN A 221 -0.43 20.81 2.34
CA GLN A 221 0.07 22.18 2.20
C GLN A 221 1.61 22.24 2.17
N GLU A 222 2.28 21.46 2.99
CA GLU A 222 3.73 21.37 2.99
C GLU A 222 4.25 20.81 1.66
N PHE A 223 3.62 19.74 1.14
CA PHE A 223 3.97 19.19 -0.17
C PHE A 223 3.74 20.21 -1.29
N MET A 224 2.61 20.93 -1.27
CA MET A 224 2.32 21.96 -2.29
C MET A 224 3.32 23.11 -2.25
N LYS A 225 3.75 23.52 -1.06
CA LYS A 225 4.83 24.48 -0.89
C LYS A 225 6.15 23.97 -1.50
N LYS A 226 6.52 22.71 -1.20
CA LYS A 226 7.69 22.08 -1.78
C LYS A 226 7.59 21.96 -3.31
N ARG A 227 6.41 21.61 -3.83
CA ARG A 227 6.18 21.61 -5.27
C ARG A 227 6.41 22.99 -5.89
N ALA A 228 5.90 24.05 -5.28
CA ALA A 228 6.12 25.41 -5.76
C ALA A 228 7.60 25.83 -5.72
N GLU A 229 8.35 25.37 -4.73
CA GLU A 229 9.78 25.65 -4.58
C GLU A 229 10.69 24.85 -5.54
N LEU A 230 10.34 23.59 -5.83
CA LEU A 230 11.25 22.64 -6.49
C LEU A 230 10.81 22.18 -7.87
N ALA A 231 9.57 22.45 -8.28
CA ALA A 231 9.05 21.99 -9.56
C ALA A 231 9.39 22.90 -10.75
N ASP A 232 10.04 24.03 -10.51
CA ASP A 232 10.56 24.86 -11.62
C ASP A 232 11.84 24.22 -12.19
N TYR A 233 11.68 23.57 -13.33
CA TYR A 233 12.81 22.95 -14.03
C TYR A 233 13.88 23.96 -14.45
N PHE A 234 13.49 25.19 -14.72
CA PHE A 234 14.36 26.25 -15.22
C PHE A 234 15.16 26.96 -14.12
N ASP A 235 14.76 26.76 -12.84
CA ASP A 235 15.54 27.29 -11.71
C ASP A 235 16.80 26.43 -11.49
N GLU A 236 17.96 26.98 -11.90
CA GLU A 236 19.25 26.34 -11.70
C GLU A 236 19.81 26.55 -10.29
N THR A 237 19.19 27.42 -9.49
CA THR A 237 19.63 27.71 -8.11
C THR A 237 19.08 26.69 -7.13
N SER A 238 17.99 26.00 -7.47
CA SER A 238 17.38 24.95 -6.66
C SER A 238 18.29 23.74 -6.53
N LYS A 239 18.58 23.35 -5.29
CA LYS A 239 19.44 22.19 -4.97
C LYS A 239 18.68 20.87 -4.84
N GLY A 240 17.36 20.89 -4.94
CA GLY A 240 16.49 19.73 -4.79
C GLY A 240 15.70 19.43 -6.04
N ASP A 241 15.06 18.28 -6.03
CA ASP A 241 14.13 17.84 -7.07
C ASP A 241 12.82 17.44 -6.42
N ILE A 242 11.70 17.92 -6.95
CA ILE A 242 10.38 17.53 -6.40
C ILE A 242 10.14 16.02 -6.47
N PHE A 243 10.76 15.34 -7.44
CA PHE A 243 10.63 13.89 -7.57
C PHE A 243 11.32 13.11 -6.44
N ASP A 244 12.22 13.70 -5.68
CA ASP A 244 12.83 13.11 -4.49
C ASP A 244 11.79 12.94 -3.35
N TYR A 245 10.69 13.71 -3.38
CA TYR A 245 9.59 13.68 -2.42
C TYR A 245 8.45 12.75 -2.85
N ILE A 246 8.56 12.09 -4.01
CA ILE A 246 7.57 11.15 -4.50
C ILE A 246 8.08 9.73 -4.27
N PRO A 247 7.55 9.00 -3.27
CA PRO A 247 7.97 7.63 -3.04
C PRO A 247 7.69 6.75 -4.27
N PRO A 248 8.61 5.84 -4.65
CA PRO A 248 8.38 4.93 -5.76
C PRO A 248 7.17 4.05 -5.48
N GLN A 249 6.19 4.09 -6.38
CA GLN A 249 4.95 3.31 -6.29
C GLN A 249 5.14 1.84 -6.67
N LYS A 250 6.05 1.58 -7.60
CA LYS A 250 6.41 0.24 -8.10
C LYS A 250 7.94 0.15 -8.23
N THR A 251 8.46 -1.05 -8.21
CA THR A 251 9.91 -1.34 -8.25
C THR A 251 10.69 -0.66 -9.39
N ASN A 252 10.00 -0.23 -10.45
CA ASN A 252 10.62 0.38 -11.64
C ASN A 252 10.37 1.89 -11.77
N GLN A 253 9.82 2.56 -10.73
CA GLN A 253 9.52 3.99 -10.77
C GLN A 253 10.60 4.84 -10.08
N ILE A 254 11.86 4.56 -10.37
CA ILE A 254 12.95 5.44 -9.96
C ILE A 254 13.03 6.59 -10.99
N PHE A 255 12.92 7.82 -10.52
CA PHE A 255 13.09 9.01 -11.33
C PHE A 255 14.57 9.28 -11.55
N THR A 256 14.93 9.65 -12.79
CA THR A 256 16.32 10.00 -13.12
C THR A 256 16.61 11.40 -12.62
N PRO A 257 17.67 11.62 -11.83
CA PRO A 257 18.00 12.97 -11.33
C PRO A 257 18.23 13.98 -12.45
N LYS A 258 17.81 15.24 -12.24
CA LYS A 258 17.93 16.35 -13.20
C LYS A 258 19.34 16.47 -13.82
N ARG A 259 20.40 16.33 -12.99
CA ARG A 259 21.79 16.39 -13.48
C ARG A 259 22.10 15.32 -14.51
N VAL A 260 21.65 14.08 -14.26
CA VAL A 260 21.88 12.96 -15.19
C VAL A 260 21.12 13.16 -16.49
N VAL A 261 19.89 13.70 -16.43
CA VAL A 261 19.11 14.05 -17.62
C VAL A 261 19.86 15.09 -18.47
N LYS A 262 20.37 16.18 -17.86
CA LYS A 262 21.18 17.20 -18.56
C LYS A 262 22.42 16.60 -19.21
N ASP A 263 23.20 15.79 -18.47
CA ASP A 263 24.40 15.13 -19.00
C ASP A 263 24.08 14.21 -20.22
N MET A 264 22.93 13.52 -20.19
CA MET A 264 22.52 12.66 -21.31
C MET A 264 22.07 13.48 -22.53
N VAL A 265 21.34 14.56 -22.33
CA VAL A 265 20.92 15.45 -23.44
C VAL A 265 22.10 16.20 -24.01
N ASP A 266 23.10 16.62 -23.18
CA ASP A 266 24.35 17.19 -23.66
C ASP A 266 25.12 16.22 -24.56
N ARG A 267 25.19 14.93 -24.20
CA ARG A 267 25.80 13.91 -25.07
C ARG A 267 25.04 13.71 -26.36
N LEU A 268 23.70 13.73 -26.33
CA LEU A 268 22.87 13.64 -27.52
C LEU A 268 23.22 14.77 -28.50
N GLU A 269 23.37 16.01 -27.99
CA GLU A 269 23.74 17.19 -28.81
C GLU A 269 25.18 17.11 -29.31
N GLN A 270 26.12 16.61 -28.49
CA GLN A 270 27.53 16.41 -28.91
C GLN A 270 27.64 15.36 -30.02
N GLU A 271 26.89 14.26 -29.95
CA GLU A 271 26.88 13.21 -30.95
C GLU A 271 26.12 13.61 -32.24
N ASN A 272 25.15 14.53 -32.10
CA ASN A 272 24.31 15.02 -33.20
C ASN A 272 24.30 16.57 -33.21
N PRO A 273 25.40 17.21 -33.63
CA PRO A 273 25.50 18.66 -33.60
C PRO A 273 24.39 19.36 -34.38
N GLY A 274 23.72 20.33 -33.75
CA GLY A 274 22.62 21.07 -34.34
C GLY A 274 21.27 20.33 -34.39
N CYS A 275 21.16 19.19 -33.71
CA CYS A 275 19.90 18.41 -33.69
C CYS A 275 18.72 19.22 -33.12
N PHE A 276 18.96 20.16 -32.22
CA PHE A 276 17.93 21.05 -31.67
C PHE A 276 17.65 22.29 -32.52
N ASP A 277 18.41 22.53 -33.59
CA ASP A 277 18.18 23.64 -34.49
C ASP A 277 17.31 23.31 -35.71
N ASP A 278 17.11 22.04 -36.02
CA ASP A 278 16.26 21.62 -37.13
C ASP A 278 14.77 21.50 -36.70
N PRO A 279 13.87 22.32 -37.31
CA PRO A 279 12.44 22.28 -36.98
C PRO A 279 11.72 20.98 -37.37
N ASN A 280 12.38 20.12 -38.14
CA ASN A 280 11.81 18.83 -38.57
C ASN A 280 12.31 17.64 -37.74
N ASN A 281 13.33 17.86 -36.92
CA ASN A 281 13.79 16.78 -36.01
C ASN A 281 12.77 16.48 -34.95
N THR A 282 12.60 15.18 -34.66
CA THR A 282 11.68 14.66 -33.67
C THR A 282 12.42 13.91 -32.58
N PHE A 283 11.94 14.04 -31.36
CA PHE A 283 12.49 13.42 -30.16
C PHE A 283 11.41 12.62 -29.46
N ALA A 284 11.72 11.42 -29.01
CA ALA A 284 10.76 10.56 -28.34
C ALA A 284 11.33 9.97 -27.05
N ASP A 285 10.61 10.10 -25.95
CA ASP A 285 10.82 9.33 -24.73
C ASP A 285 9.77 8.22 -24.67
N LEU A 286 10.19 6.99 -25.01
CA LEU A 286 9.30 5.83 -25.15
C LEU A 286 8.91 5.23 -23.80
N TYR A 287 9.50 5.70 -22.71
CA TYR A 287 9.16 5.27 -21.35
C TYR A 287 9.24 6.44 -20.36
N MET A 288 8.45 7.46 -20.66
CA MET A 288 8.41 8.71 -19.92
C MET A 288 7.95 8.50 -18.48
N LYS A 289 8.80 8.85 -17.49
CA LYS A 289 8.51 8.72 -16.07
C LYS A 289 8.20 10.06 -15.40
N SER A 290 9.22 10.91 -15.28
CA SER A 290 9.07 12.25 -14.68
C SER A 290 8.77 13.34 -15.71
N GLY A 291 9.01 13.05 -16.98
CA GLY A 291 8.95 14.05 -18.05
C GLY A 291 10.21 14.92 -18.17
N MET A 292 11.23 14.74 -17.33
CA MET A 292 12.43 15.59 -17.33
C MET A 292 13.19 15.56 -18.65
N TYR A 293 13.29 14.39 -19.33
CA TYR A 293 13.94 14.32 -20.64
C TYR A 293 13.21 15.18 -21.65
N ILE A 294 11.89 15.07 -21.72
CA ILE A 294 11.07 15.90 -22.63
C ILE A 294 11.22 17.37 -22.25
N THR A 295 11.20 17.70 -20.95
CA THR A 295 11.36 19.08 -20.47
C THR A 295 12.72 19.66 -20.87
N GLU A 296 13.81 18.90 -20.73
CA GLU A 296 15.15 19.35 -21.16
C GLU A 296 15.22 19.53 -22.68
N ILE A 297 14.68 18.57 -23.45
CA ILE A 297 14.62 18.66 -24.91
C ILE A 297 13.80 19.88 -25.35
N VAL A 298 12.62 20.11 -24.75
CA VAL A 298 11.79 21.30 -25.02
C VAL A 298 12.56 22.57 -24.73
N THR A 299 13.31 22.59 -23.63
CA THR A 299 14.17 23.75 -23.27
C THR A 299 15.21 24.04 -24.35
N ARG A 300 15.94 23.03 -24.85
CA ARG A 300 16.93 23.18 -25.92
C ARG A 300 16.29 23.65 -27.22
N LEU A 301 15.20 23.01 -27.64
CA LEU A 301 14.45 23.44 -28.82
C LEU A 301 13.95 24.89 -28.70
N TYR A 302 13.35 25.22 -27.53
CA TYR A 302 12.83 26.58 -27.30
C TYR A 302 13.91 27.67 -27.31
N GLN A 303 15.14 27.35 -26.87
CA GLN A 303 16.28 28.23 -26.85
C GLN A 303 17.01 28.34 -28.22
N SER A 304 16.74 27.40 -29.14
CA SER A 304 17.36 27.38 -30.46
C SER A 304 17.21 28.71 -31.18
N LYS A 305 18.34 29.23 -31.71
CA LYS A 305 18.35 30.48 -32.49
C LYS A 305 17.54 30.37 -33.78
N ARG A 306 17.59 29.19 -34.41
CA ARG A 306 16.86 28.92 -35.66
C ARG A 306 15.36 28.87 -35.43
N LEU A 307 14.90 28.16 -34.38
CA LEU A 307 13.49 28.11 -34.02
C LEU A 307 12.97 29.51 -33.59
N LYS A 308 13.75 30.28 -32.86
CA LYS A 308 13.39 31.66 -32.52
C LYS A 308 13.20 32.55 -33.76
N THR A 309 13.99 32.31 -34.81
CA THR A 309 13.86 33.05 -36.09
C THR A 309 12.64 32.58 -36.88
N LEU A 310 12.36 31.30 -36.95
CA LEU A 310 11.25 30.73 -37.68
C LEU A 310 9.89 30.96 -36.98
N TYR A 311 9.89 30.91 -35.66
CA TYR A 311 8.71 31.08 -34.80
C TYR A 311 9.04 32.15 -33.73
N PRO A 312 9.02 33.44 -34.09
CA PRO A 312 9.37 34.54 -33.14
C PRO A 312 8.35 34.63 -31.98
N ASP A 313 7.10 34.34 -32.26
CA ASP A 313 6.07 34.26 -31.19
C ASP A 313 6.30 33.08 -30.28
N HIS A 314 6.18 33.32 -28.97
CA HIS A 314 6.43 32.31 -27.94
C HIS A 314 5.41 31.14 -27.98
N ALA A 315 4.14 31.46 -28.18
CA ALA A 315 3.06 30.47 -28.20
C ALA A 315 3.14 29.62 -29.49
N GLU A 316 3.39 30.22 -30.64
CA GLU A 316 3.60 29.53 -31.92
C GLU A 316 4.82 28.58 -31.84
N ARG A 317 5.92 29.03 -31.25
CA ARG A 317 7.11 28.20 -31.06
C ARG A 317 6.84 27.01 -30.16
N LEU A 318 6.20 27.19 -29.01
CA LEU A 318 5.81 26.09 -28.11
C LEU A 318 4.85 25.12 -28.80
N ASN A 319 3.83 25.66 -29.51
CA ASN A 319 2.90 24.81 -30.26
C ASN A 319 3.60 23.97 -31.31
N HIS A 320 4.58 24.55 -32.05
CA HIS A 320 5.36 23.76 -33.00
C HIS A 320 6.15 22.66 -32.31
N ILE A 321 6.85 22.97 -31.22
CA ILE A 321 7.65 22.00 -30.44
C ILE A 321 6.76 20.85 -29.96
N PHE A 322 5.66 21.16 -29.27
CA PHE A 322 4.79 20.13 -28.69
C PHE A 322 3.99 19.33 -29.72
N ALA A 323 3.56 19.97 -30.82
CA ALA A 323 2.76 19.29 -31.84
C ALA A 323 3.58 18.51 -32.88
N LYS A 324 4.89 18.81 -33.06
CA LYS A 324 5.68 18.30 -34.16
C LYS A 324 7.03 17.69 -33.80
N GLN A 325 7.62 18.08 -32.66
CA GLN A 325 8.99 17.70 -32.37
C GLN A 325 9.15 16.77 -31.18
N VAL A 326 8.26 16.78 -30.18
CA VAL A 326 8.42 15.97 -28.99
C VAL A 326 7.28 14.97 -28.80
N TYR A 327 7.64 13.74 -28.43
CA TYR A 327 6.72 12.66 -28.19
C TYR A 327 7.09 11.95 -26.88
N GLY A 328 6.10 11.65 -26.04
CA GLY A 328 6.30 10.96 -24.79
C GLY A 328 5.29 9.84 -24.60
N CYS A 329 5.76 8.68 -24.17
CA CYS A 329 4.93 7.52 -23.89
C CYS A 329 5.01 7.19 -22.39
N ALA A 330 3.98 7.53 -21.63
CA ALA A 330 3.91 7.21 -20.21
C ALA A 330 3.32 5.81 -19.98
N PRO A 331 3.85 5.04 -19.00
CA PRO A 331 3.38 3.68 -18.74
C PRO A 331 1.98 3.61 -18.11
N THR A 332 1.53 4.70 -17.48
CA THR A 332 0.24 4.79 -16.79
C THR A 332 -0.35 6.19 -16.93
N GLU A 333 -1.67 6.31 -16.73
CA GLU A 333 -2.36 7.60 -16.82
C GLU A 333 -1.84 8.60 -15.77
N ILE A 334 -1.60 8.15 -14.54
CA ILE A 334 -1.09 9.05 -13.50
C ILE A 334 0.31 9.57 -13.86
N ILE A 335 1.19 8.74 -14.37
CA ILE A 335 2.52 9.14 -14.83
C ILE A 335 2.41 10.13 -15.99
N TYR A 336 1.53 9.88 -16.95
CA TYR A 336 1.24 10.81 -18.03
C TYR A 336 0.84 12.20 -17.49
N ARG A 337 -0.08 12.26 -16.54
CA ARG A 337 -0.53 13.52 -15.96
C ARG A 337 0.54 14.24 -15.16
N ILE A 338 1.32 13.50 -14.35
CA ILE A 338 2.47 14.08 -13.65
C ILE A 338 3.44 14.71 -14.64
N CYS A 339 3.82 13.99 -15.69
CA CYS A 339 4.73 14.47 -16.71
C CYS A 339 4.19 15.71 -17.41
N LEU A 340 2.94 15.67 -17.83
CA LEU A 340 2.32 16.78 -18.54
C LEU A 340 2.26 18.04 -17.68
N ARG A 341 1.81 17.92 -16.43
CA ARG A 341 1.78 19.06 -15.50
C ARG A 341 3.17 19.60 -15.18
N TYR A 342 4.14 18.72 -15.03
CA TYR A 342 5.54 19.13 -14.79
C TYR A 342 6.14 19.88 -15.99
N ILE A 343 5.96 19.36 -17.21
CA ILE A 343 6.45 20.01 -18.46
C ILE A 343 5.79 21.40 -18.63
N LEU A 344 4.54 21.54 -18.25
CA LEU A 344 3.76 22.79 -18.36
C LEU A 344 3.89 23.71 -17.13
N GLY A 345 4.78 23.39 -16.18
CA GLY A 345 5.00 24.20 -14.97
C GLY A 345 3.77 24.28 -14.06
N PHE A 346 2.93 23.23 -14.03
CA PHE A 346 1.69 23.17 -13.24
C PHE A 346 0.69 24.28 -13.57
N ASN A 347 0.71 24.79 -14.80
CA ASN A 347 -0.22 25.81 -15.25
C ASN A 347 -1.52 25.18 -15.76
N ASP A 348 -2.57 25.23 -14.95
CA ASP A 348 -3.88 24.63 -15.26
C ASP A 348 -4.64 25.33 -16.41
N LYS A 349 -4.13 26.48 -16.90
CA LYS A 349 -4.72 27.21 -18.05
C LYS A 349 -4.25 26.65 -19.39
N ILE A 350 -3.21 25.82 -19.39
CA ILE A 350 -2.66 25.20 -20.61
C ILE A 350 -3.24 23.79 -20.72
N HIS A 351 -4.00 23.56 -21.79
CA HIS A 351 -4.52 22.24 -22.14
C HIS A 351 -3.80 21.70 -23.37
N ILE A 352 -3.24 20.51 -23.26
CA ILE A 352 -2.69 19.74 -24.38
C ILE A 352 -3.60 18.56 -24.66
N GLU A 353 -4.03 18.41 -25.92
CA GLU A 353 -4.82 17.26 -26.34
C GLU A 353 -3.91 16.02 -26.44
N LYS A 354 -4.46 14.87 -26.03
CA LYS A 354 -3.82 13.58 -26.29
C LYS A 354 -3.83 13.31 -27.79
N HIS A 355 -2.68 12.96 -28.33
CA HIS A 355 -2.55 12.48 -29.70
C HIS A 355 -2.30 10.97 -29.73
#